data_21f8fd7c6b92c444c47968d3e7eaff17
#
_entry.id   21f8fd7c6b92c444c47968d3e7eaff17
#
_cell.length_a   1.000
_cell.length_b   1.000
_cell.length_c   1.000
_cell.angle_alpha   90.00
_cell.angle_beta   90.00
_cell.angle_gamma   90.00
#
_symmetry.space_group_name_H-M   'P 1'
#
loop_
_entity.id
_entity.type
_entity.pdbx_description
1 polymer ?
#
loop_
_entity_poly.entity_id
_entity_poly.type
_entity_poly.pdbx_seq_one_letter_code
_entity_poly.pdbx_strand_id
1 'polypeptide(L)'
;MNKAYELAKERYAALGIDTDKVIEDLAKVNVSMHCWQGDDVHGFDFDGELSGGIQTTGNYPGRARTPDELMADIDKVLTYDGGAHKINVHACYAIFDKGEFADRDALEPKHFAKWVEFAKARGMGLDFNPTFFSHPKADGLTLASADEEIRAFWVRHGQACLKIAEYFADETGFPCVMNIWIPDGMKDIPADRMGPRARFAKSLDEILGIGYDKSKVYVTLESKVFGIGLESYTVGSAEFGMGYVLSRGIVPLMDNGHYHPTEMVSDKISSMLLFAPKIALHVTRPVRWDSDHVVRLDDETKEIAKEIVASGRIDDIAIALDYFDASINRIAAWAIGLRNFRKAMLIAMLTPHTSFKAMQDECRMTELLLKQEEIKSYPWGEVWEEYCRRMGVKSGDAWFEDVCEYEKNVLSKRV
;
A
#
# COMPACT_ATOMS: atom_id res chain seq x y z
N MET A 1 -30.07 13.94 16.17
CA MET A 1 -30.00 12.81 15.21
C MET A 1 -29.95 13.37 13.79
N ASN A 2 -29.07 12.86 12.94
CA ASN A 2 -28.98 13.29 11.54
C ASN A 2 -30.13 12.64 10.76
N LYS A 3 -31.17 13.41 10.39
CA LYS A 3 -32.35 12.88 9.69
C LYS A 3 -32.00 12.20 8.36
N ALA A 4 -30.97 12.68 7.67
CA ALA A 4 -30.54 12.09 6.40
C ALA A 4 -29.97 10.70 6.63
N TYR A 5 -29.15 10.54 7.68
CA TYR A 5 -28.64 9.22 8.06
C TYR A 5 -29.76 8.23 8.45
N GLU A 6 -30.77 8.65 9.21
CA GLU A 6 -31.87 7.78 9.58
C GLU A 6 -32.65 7.27 8.35
N LEU A 7 -32.88 8.14 7.36
CA LEU A 7 -33.49 7.74 6.09
C LEU A 7 -32.57 6.76 5.29
N ALA A 8 -31.28 7.00 5.29
CA ALA A 8 -30.32 6.09 4.68
C ALA A 8 -30.35 4.72 5.38
N LYS A 9 -30.34 4.71 6.70
CA LYS A 9 -30.43 3.49 7.53
C LYS A 9 -31.68 2.67 7.22
N GLU A 10 -32.84 3.30 7.12
CA GLU A 10 -34.08 2.61 6.73
C GLU A 10 -33.99 1.96 5.35
N ARG A 11 -33.40 2.67 4.36
CA ARG A 11 -33.24 2.13 3.00
C ARG A 11 -32.30 0.93 2.97
N TYR A 12 -31.17 0.96 3.69
CA TYR A 12 -30.25 -0.16 3.77
C TYR A 12 -30.79 -1.33 4.59
N ALA A 13 -31.56 -1.05 5.66
CA ALA A 13 -32.23 -2.06 6.45
C ALA A 13 -33.23 -2.88 5.61
N ALA A 14 -33.90 -2.25 4.62
CA ALA A 14 -34.75 -2.97 3.66
C ALA A 14 -34.00 -3.97 2.78
N LEU A 15 -32.67 -3.84 2.68
CA LEU A 15 -31.78 -4.81 2.01
C LEU A 15 -31.14 -5.80 2.99
N GLY A 16 -31.49 -5.74 4.28
CA GLY A 16 -30.88 -6.55 5.34
C GLY A 16 -29.51 -6.06 5.81
N ILE A 17 -29.15 -4.79 5.55
CA ILE A 17 -27.86 -4.20 5.92
C ILE A 17 -28.03 -3.31 7.15
N ASP A 18 -27.23 -3.59 8.19
CA ASP A 18 -27.11 -2.76 9.38
C ASP A 18 -25.99 -1.73 9.19
N THR A 19 -26.35 -0.48 8.94
CA THR A 19 -25.39 0.60 8.69
C THR A 19 -24.59 0.98 9.93
N ASP A 20 -25.12 0.80 11.16
CA ASP A 20 -24.36 1.04 12.38
C ASP A 20 -23.21 0.04 12.50
N LYS A 21 -23.49 -1.24 12.26
CA LYS A 21 -22.47 -2.28 12.24
C LYS A 21 -21.45 -2.06 11.12
N VAL A 22 -21.90 -1.66 9.93
CA VAL A 22 -21.00 -1.34 8.82
C VAL A 22 -20.03 -0.22 9.20
N ILE A 23 -20.48 0.85 9.86
CA ILE A 23 -19.62 1.94 10.34
C ILE A 23 -18.60 1.42 11.36
N GLU A 24 -19.02 0.57 12.30
CA GLU A 24 -18.14 0.00 13.31
C GLU A 24 -17.07 -0.93 12.68
N ASP A 25 -17.47 -1.74 11.72
CA ASP A 25 -16.56 -2.66 11.03
C ASP A 25 -15.60 -1.91 10.10
N LEU A 26 -16.09 -0.88 9.39
CA LEU A 26 -15.24 -0.01 8.56
C LEU A 26 -14.13 0.66 9.37
N ALA A 27 -14.42 1.10 10.58
CA ALA A 27 -13.43 1.72 11.46
C ALA A 27 -12.29 0.77 11.85
N LYS A 28 -12.53 -0.55 11.82
CA LYS A 28 -11.52 -1.59 12.14
C LYS A 28 -10.69 -2.01 10.92
N VAL A 29 -11.12 -1.66 9.70
CA VAL A 29 -10.35 -1.97 8.49
C VAL A 29 -9.01 -1.27 8.55
N ASN A 30 -7.95 -2.06 8.65
CA ASN A 30 -6.61 -1.53 8.73
C ASN A 30 -6.11 -1.18 7.33
N VAL A 31 -5.72 0.07 7.12
CA VAL A 31 -5.12 0.55 5.87
C VAL A 31 -3.71 1.01 6.17
N SER A 32 -2.72 0.38 5.54
CA SER A 32 -1.33 0.77 5.68
C SER A 32 -1.06 1.98 4.81
N MET A 33 -0.73 3.10 5.46
CA MET A 33 -0.43 4.36 4.81
C MET A 33 1.07 4.42 4.54
N HIS A 34 1.45 4.65 3.30
CA HIS A 34 2.84 4.82 2.88
C HIS A 34 3.40 6.17 3.32
N CYS A 35 4.69 6.22 3.72
CA CYS A 35 5.30 7.46 4.19
C CYS A 35 5.88 8.32 3.04
N TRP A 36 6.18 7.74 1.89
CA TRP A 36 6.92 8.39 0.80
C TRP A 36 6.15 9.45 -0.01
N GLN A 37 4.85 9.60 0.18
CA GLN A 37 4.09 10.73 -0.36
C GLN A 37 4.55 12.07 0.23
N GLY A 38 5.06 12.10 1.46
CA GLY A 38 5.40 13.34 2.16
C GLY A 38 6.74 13.94 1.76
N ASP A 39 7.68 13.10 1.29
CA ASP A 39 9.05 13.50 0.97
C ASP A 39 9.49 13.14 -0.45
N ASP A 40 8.55 12.75 -1.34
CA ASP A 40 8.82 12.37 -2.73
C ASP A 40 9.76 11.16 -2.86
N VAL A 41 9.60 10.17 -1.98
CA VAL A 41 10.35 8.90 -1.96
C VAL A 41 11.86 9.04 -1.69
N HIS A 42 12.34 10.21 -1.26
CA HIS A 42 13.78 10.41 -1.05
C HIS A 42 14.36 9.60 0.10
N GLY A 43 13.62 9.51 1.22
CA GLY A 43 14.17 8.92 2.44
C GLY A 43 15.24 9.82 3.11
N PHE A 44 16.03 9.23 4.03
CA PHE A 44 16.96 9.97 4.86
C PHE A 44 18.36 9.35 4.94
N ASP A 45 18.62 8.27 4.19
CA ASP A 45 19.90 7.55 4.27
C ASP A 45 20.94 8.05 3.28
N PHE A 46 20.54 8.59 2.14
CA PHE A 46 21.41 9.09 1.08
C PHE A 46 20.93 10.42 0.50
N ASP A 47 21.87 11.34 0.29
CA ASP A 47 21.66 12.55 -0.51
C ASP A 47 21.92 12.22 -2.00
N GLY A 48 20.98 11.60 -2.67
CA GLY A 48 21.14 11.17 -4.06
C GLY A 48 19.87 11.36 -4.90
N GLU A 49 20.03 11.15 -6.20
CA GLU A 49 18.90 11.13 -7.13
C GLU A 49 18.13 9.80 -7.03
N LEU A 50 16.83 9.84 -7.31
CA LEU A 50 16.03 8.64 -7.40
C LEU A 50 16.48 7.78 -8.59
N SER A 51 16.46 6.47 -8.42
CA SER A 51 16.85 5.49 -9.44
C SER A 51 15.88 4.30 -9.47
N GLY A 52 16.15 3.30 -10.30
CA GLY A 52 15.32 2.10 -10.39
C GLY A 52 13.96 2.33 -11.07
N GLY A 53 13.85 3.38 -11.88
CA GLY A 53 12.61 3.76 -12.54
C GLY A 53 11.63 4.53 -11.64
N ILE A 54 12.00 4.80 -10.40
CA ILE A 54 11.23 5.65 -9.49
C ILE A 54 11.42 7.11 -9.89
N GLN A 55 10.34 7.80 -10.21
CA GLN A 55 10.34 9.22 -10.56
C GLN A 55 9.13 9.91 -9.95
N THR A 56 9.37 10.99 -9.20
CA THR A 56 8.32 11.89 -8.78
C THR A 56 8.20 13.05 -9.77
N THR A 57 6.98 13.37 -10.18
CA THR A 57 6.72 14.46 -11.11
C THR A 57 6.01 15.59 -10.40
N GLY A 58 6.59 16.78 -10.50
CA GLY A 58 6.08 17.99 -9.89
C GLY A 58 7.10 18.66 -8.98
N ASN A 59 6.74 19.84 -8.53
CA ASN A 59 7.58 20.69 -7.68
C ASN A 59 6.73 21.48 -6.67
N TYR A 60 5.62 20.91 -6.23
CA TYR A 60 4.78 21.56 -5.21
C TYR A 60 5.60 21.83 -3.95
N PRO A 61 5.54 23.04 -3.36
CA PRO A 61 6.38 23.40 -2.22
C PRO A 61 6.03 22.59 -0.95
N GLY A 62 6.95 22.55 -0.01
CA GLY A 62 6.68 22.03 1.33
C GLY A 62 6.97 20.55 1.53
N ARG A 63 7.77 19.91 0.67
CA ARG A 63 8.28 18.55 0.88
C ARG A 63 8.93 18.40 2.27
N ALA A 64 8.67 17.29 2.95
CA ALA A 64 9.37 16.93 4.17
C ALA A 64 10.86 16.68 3.90
N ARG A 65 11.73 17.23 4.75
CA ARG A 65 13.20 17.20 4.60
C ARG A 65 13.86 16.39 5.71
N THR A 66 13.12 16.15 6.78
CA THR A 66 13.62 15.44 7.96
C THR A 66 12.57 14.44 8.44
N PRO A 67 12.97 13.41 9.20
CA PRO A 67 12.01 12.47 9.81
C PRO A 67 10.94 13.17 10.66
N ASP A 68 11.31 14.22 11.39
CA ASP A 68 10.37 14.97 12.24
C ASP A 68 9.32 15.73 11.42
N GLU A 69 9.74 16.35 10.31
CA GLU A 69 8.80 17.00 9.38
C GLU A 69 7.85 15.98 8.76
N LEU A 70 8.36 14.81 8.35
CA LEU A 70 7.55 13.75 7.77
C LEU A 70 6.55 13.16 8.78
N MET A 71 6.99 12.90 10.00
CA MET A 71 6.12 12.42 11.08
C MET A 71 5.02 13.45 11.43
N ALA A 72 5.34 14.75 11.43
CA ALA A 72 4.35 15.80 11.64
C ALA A 72 3.32 15.86 10.49
N ASP A 73 3.74 15.63 9.26
CA ASP A 73 2.86 15.56 8.10
C ASP A 73 1.93 14.34 8.16
N ILE A 74 2.48 13.18 8.54
CA ILE A 74 1.69 11.97 8.78
C ILE A 74 0.63 12.22 9.86
N ASP A 75 1.00 12.83 10.99
CA ASP A 75 0.06 13.21 12.04
C ASP A 75 -1.07 14.09 11.52
N LYS A 76 -0.71 15.04 10.67
CA LYS A 76 -1.72 15.92 10.07
C LYS A 76 -2.70 15.15 9.20
N VAL A 77 -2.22 14.22 8.38
CA VAL A 77 -3.07 13.38 7.52
C VAL A 77 -3.99 12.48 8.35
N LEU A 78 -3.48 11.89 9.43
CA LEU A 78 -4.26 11.01 10.32
C LEU A 78 -5.45 11.73 10.96
N THR A 79 -5.42 13.07 11.09
CA THR A 79 -6.59 13.83 11.57
C THR A 79 -7.75 13.85 10.58
N TYR A 80 -7.57 13.39 9.35
CA TYR A 80 -8.60 13.43 8.30
C TYR A 80 -9.24 12.07 8.02
N ASP A 81 -8.71 10.97 8.56
CA ASP A 81 -9.32 9.64 8.46
C ASP A 81 -9.35 8.96 9.83
N GLY A 82 -10.53 8.55 10.26
CA GLY A 82 -10.75 8.03 11.62
C GLY A 82 -10.69 6.52 11.75
N GLY A 83 -10.23 5.80 10.73
CA GLY A 83 -10.12 4.34 10.75
C GLY A 83 -8.83 3.82 11.38
N ALA A 84 -8.69 2.51 11.43
CA ALA A 84 -7.44 1.87 11.81
C ALA A 84 -6.37 2.03 10.72
N HIS A 85 -5.13 2.25 11.15
CA HIS A 85 -3.99 2.47 10.26
C HIS A 85 -2.76 1.68 10.66
N LYS A 86 -1.93 1.44 9.68
CA LYS A 86 -0.50 1.14 9.82
C LYS A 86 0.30 2.17 9.04
N ILE A 87 1.59 2.22 9.25
CA ILE A 87 2.50 3.03 8.43
C ILE A 87 3.45 2.10 7.72
N ASN A 88 3.55 2.25 6.41
CA ASN A 88 4.52 1.56 5.59
C ASN A 88 5.76 2.44 5.42
N VAL A 89 6.92 1.89 5.82
CA VAL A 89 8.22 2.59 5.83
C VAL A 89 9.17 1.88 4.90
N HIS A 90 9.97 2.61 4.14
CA HIS A 90 11.09 2.04 3.36
C HIS A 90 12.37 1.97 4.17
N ALA A 91 13.30 1.10 3.78
CA ALA A 91 14.61 0.99 4.40
C ALA A 91 15.42 2.30 4.30
N CYS A 92 15.23 3.09 3.25
CA CYS A 92 15.85 4.40 3.10
C CYS A 92 15.38 5.47 4.10
N TYR A 93 14.36 5.16 4.91
CA TYR A 93 13.89 6.02 6.01
C TYR A 93 14.58 5.70 7.34
N ALA A 94 15.73 5.02 7.32
CA ALA A 94 16.57 4.82 8.48
C ALA A 94 17.00 6.18 9.07
N ILE A 95 17.01 6.27 10.40
CA ILE A 95 17.36 7.49 11.14
C ILE A 95 18.64 7.21 11.91
N PHE A 96 19.69 7.97 11.62
CA PHE A 96 21.00 7.83 12.22
C PHE A 96 21.24 8.91 13.29
N ASP A 97 21.94 8.52 14.35
CA ASP A 97 22.48 9.48 15.31
C ASP A 97 23.55 10.36 14.66
N LYS A 98 23.81 11.51 15.27
CA LYS A 98 24.79 12.45 14.74
C LYS A 98 26.17 11.83 14.58
N GLY A 99 26.62 11.71 13.34
CA GLY A 99 27.93 11.12 12.99
C GLY A 99 27.93 9.61 12.84
N GLU A 100 26.78 8.98 13.00
CA GLU A 100 26.56 7.57 12.63
C GLU A 100 26.18 7.47 11.15
N PHE A 101 26.61 6.41 10.51
CA PHE A 101 26.17 5.98 9.19
C PHE A 101 26.26 4.45 9.11
N ALA A 102 25.26 3.82 8.55
CA ALA A 102 25.28 2.41 8.19
C ALA A 102 24.80 2.27 6.74
N ASP A 103 25.57 1.57 5.91
CA ASP A 103 25.10 1.22 4.56
C ASP A 103 23.91 0.25 4.65
N ARG A 104 23.13 0.12 3.58
CA ARG A 104 21.87 -0.64 3.58
C ARG A 104 22.02 -2.10 4.01
N ASP A 105 23.16 -2.75 3.73
CA ASP A 105 23.42 -4.12 4.17
C ASP A 105 23.84 -4.25 5.65
N ALA A 106 24.01 -3.11 6.34
CA ALA A 106 24.37 -3.01 7.76
C ALA A 106 23.28 -2.32 8.60
N LEU A 107 22.08 -2.12 8.07
CA LEU A 107 20.97 -1.56 8.83
C LEU A 107 20.57 -2.45 10.00
N GLU A 108 20.19 -1.82 11.10
CA GLU A 108 19.81 -2.47 12.35
C GLU A 108 18.47 -1.93 12.87
N PRO A 109 17.75 -2.66 13.71
CA PRO A 109 16.49 -2.22 14.32
C PRO A 109 16.56 -0.84 14.99
N LYS A 110 17.68 -0.50 15.62
CA LYS A 110 17.86 0.81 16.29
C LYS A 110 17.67 2.01 15.35
N HIS A 111 18.00 1.87 14.07
CA HIS A 111 17.85 2.95 13.09
C HIS A 111 16.38 3.27 12.77
N PHE A 112 15.46 2.44 13.25
CA PHE A 112 14.02 2.61 13.10
C PHE A 112 13.27 2.78 14.43
N ALA A 113 13.99 2.90 15.55
CA ALA A 113 13.38 3.02 16.87
C ALA A 113 12.40 4.20 16.97
N LYS A 114 12.73 5.33 16.34
CA LYS A 114 11.87 6.52 16.31
C LYS A 114 10.55 6.28 15.57
N TRP A 115 10.56 5.49 14.49
CA TRP A 115 9.34 5.06 13.81
C TRP A 115 8.47 4.16 14.68
N VAL A 116 9.11 3.26 15.42
CA VAL A 116 8.41 2.39 16.38
C VAL A 116 7.76 3.20 17.50
N GLU A 117 8.49 4.15 18.08
CA GLU A 117 7.94 5.07 19.10
C GLU A 117 6.75 5.87 18.55
N PHE A 118 6.88 6.39 17.34
CA PHE A 118 5.83 7.13 16.66
C PHE A 118 4.56 6.27 16.46
N ALA A 119 4.70 5.04 15.98
CA ALA A 119 3.60 4.12 15.76
C ALA A 119 2.95 3.68 17.07
N LYS A 120 3.75 3.29 18.06
CA LYS A 120 3.26 2.86 19.41
C LYS A 120 2.46 3.95 20.10
N ALA A 121 2.91 5.20 20.03
CA ALA A 121 2.20 6.35 20.63
C ALA A 121 0.79 6.56 20.04
N ARG A 122 0.52 5.99 18.86
CA ARG A 122 -0.76 6.10 18.13
C ARG A 122 -1.53 4.78 18.05
N GLY A 123 -1.03 3.72 18.67
CA GLY A 123 -1.64 2.38 18.60
C GLY A 123 -1.63 1.78 17.21
N MET A 124 -0.63 2.09 16.41
CA MET A 124 -0.49 1.63 15.02
C MET A 124 0.62 0.59 14.87
N GLY A 125 0.49 -0.27 13.86
CA GLY A 125 1.56 -1.14 13.40
C GLY A 125 2.44 -0.47 12.34
N LEU A 126 3.55 -1.15 12.01
CA LEU A 126 4.45 -0.77 10.92
C LEU A 126 4.52 -1.89 9.89
N ASP A 127 4.52 -1.50 8.60
CA ASP A 127 4.92 -2.34 7.48
C ASP A 127 6.25 -1.86 6.91
N PHE A 128 6.94 -2.69 6.15
CA PHE A 128 8.31 -2.40 5.76
C PHE A 128 8.61 -2.81 4.32
N ASN A 129 9.23 -1.90 3.57
CA ASN A 129 9.74 -2.16 2.22
C ASN A 129 11.26 -2.07 2.23
N PRO A 130 12.00 -3.18 1.99
CA PRO A 130 13.40 -3.11 1.60
C PRO A 130 13.57 -2.26 0.35
N THR A 131 14.48 -1.30 0.38
CA THR A 131 14.69 -0.38 -0.73
C THR A 131 15.84 -0.87 -1.60
N PHE A 132 15.53 -1.51 -2.73
CA PHE A 132 16.52 -2.03 -3.69
C PHE A 132 16.84 -1.05 -4.82
N PHE A 133 16.65 0.24 -4.61
CA PHE A 133 16.85 1.31 -5.59
C PHE A 133 17.48 2.54 -4.93
N SER A 134 17.80 3.58 -5.69
CA SER A 134 18.37 4.85 -5.20
C SER A 134 19.61 4.63 -4.33
N HIS A 135 20.56 3.85 -4.85
CA HIS A 135 21.81 3.50 -4.19
C HIS A 135 22.89 3.22 -5.24
N PRO A 136 24.18 3.55 -5.02
CA PRO A 136 25.24 3.31 -6.01
C PRO A 136 25.35 1.86 -6.51
N LYS A 137 25.03 0.86 -5.65
CA LYS A 137 25.01 -0.55 -6.02
C LYS A 137 23.71 -1.01 -6.70
N ALA A 138 22.77 -0.10 -6.91
CA ALA A 138 21.56 -0.34 -7.70
C ALA A 138 21.68 0.23 -9.13
N ASP A 139 22.88 0.60 -9.57
CA ASP A 139 23.17 0.89 -10.97
C ASP A 139 23.24 -0.43 -11.74
N GLY A 140 22.13 -0.81 -12.40
CA GLY A 140 21.94 -2.10 -13.03
C GLY A 140 21.06 -3.05 -12.20
N LEU A 141 21.40 -4.36 -12.25
CA LEU A 141 20.63 -5.38 -11.52
C LEU A 141 21.07 -5.48 -10.06
N THR A 142 20.12 -5.70 -9.17
CA THR A 142 20.33 -5.87 -7.72
C THR A 142 20.36 -7.35 -7.31
N LEU A 143 19.27 -7.90 -6.83
CA LEU A 143 19.15 -9.32 -6.42
C LEU A 143 19.30 -10.32 -7.60
N ALA A 144 19.13 -9.85 -8.84
CA ALA A 144 19.35 -10.64 -10.05
C ALA A 144 20.74 -10.42 -10.68
N SER A 145 21.63 -9.62 -10.08
CA SER A 145 22.95 -9.31 -10.62
C SER A 145 23.78 -10.54 -10.90
N ALA A 146 24.54 -10.52 -12.00
CA ALA A 146 25.56 -11.51 -12.30
C ALA A 146 26.81 -11.31 -11.44
N ASP A 147 27.03 -10.08 -10.97
CA ASP A 147 28.09 -9.76 -10.01
C ASP A 147 27.72 -10.31 -8.63
N GLU A 148 28.53 -11.22 -8.13
CA GLU A 148 28.28 -11.89 -6.85
C GLU A 148 28.45 -10.94 -5.64
N GLU A 149 29.31 -9.94 -5.72
CA GLU A 149 29.50 -8.98 -4.63
C GLU A 149 28.29 -8.05 -4.51
N ILE A 150 27.76 -7.57 -5.65
CA ILE A 150 26.54 -6.76 -5.68
C ILE A 150 25.36 -7.57 -5.16
N ARG A 151 25.19 -8.81 -5.65
CA ARG A 151 24.09 -9.67 -5.20
C ARG A 151 24.20 -10.00 -3.71
N ALA A 152 25.38 -10.32 -3.21
CA ALA A 152 25.61 -10.61 -1.79
C ALA A 152 25.32 -9.40 -0.89
N PHE A 153 25.66 -8.17 -1.31
CA PHE A 153 25.28 -6.95 -0.62
C PHE A 153 23.76 -6.84 -0.47
N TRP A 154 23.03 -7.02 -1.57
CA TRP A 154 21.57 -6.92 -1.55
C TRP A 154 20.88 -8.07 -0.81
N VAL A 155 21.46 -9.25 -0.79
CA VAL A 155 20.99 -10.37 0.04
C VAL A 155 21.14 -10.01 1.53
N ARG A 156 22.31 -9.49 1.96
CA ARG A 156 22.50 -9.03 3.35
C ARG A 156 21.54 -7.90 3.71
N HIS A 157 21.28 -6.97 2.79
CA HIS A 157 20.26 -5.94 2.96
C HIS A 157 18.88 -6.55 3.23
N GLY A 158 18.43 -7.49 2.39
CA GLY A 158 17.15 -8.18 2.60
C GLY A 158 17.08 -8.91 3.93
N GLN A 159 18.19 -9.55 4.35
CA GLN A 159 18.29 -10.21 5.66
C GLN A 159 18.23 -9.24 6.84
N ALA A 160 18.87 -8.07 6.71
CA ALA A 160 18.77 -7.00 7.71
C ALA A 160 17.34 -6.48 7.82
N CYS A 161 16.68 -6.25 6.68
CA CYS A 161 15.29 -5.81 6.62
C CYS A 161 14.32 -6.83 7.25
N LEU A 162 14.57 -8.12 7.08
CA LEU A 162 13.75 -9.15 7.72
C LEU A 162 13.81 -9.08 9.25
N LYS A 163 15.00 -8.83 9.83
CA LYS A 163 15.17 -8.62 11.28
C LYS A 163 14.49 -7.33 11.75
N ILE A 164 14.53 -6.28 10.95
CA ILE A 164 13.85 -5.01 11.25
C ILE A 164 12.32 -5.21 11.22
N ALA A 165 11.81 -5.99 10.27
CA ALA A 165 10.38 -6.31 10.22
C ALA A 165 9.91 -7.12 11.44
N GLU A 166 10.71 -8.07 11.93
CA GLU A 166 10.43 -8.77 13.19
C GLU A 166 10.43 -7.81 14.39
N TYR A 167 11.41 -6.91 14.46
CA TYR A 167 11.45 -5.87 15.49
C TYR A 167 10.20 -4.98 15.46
N PHE A 168 9.72 -4.58 14.28
CA PHE A 168 8.48 -3.82 14.16
C PHE A 168 7.29 -4.58 14.73
N ALA A 169 7.16 -5.86 14.38
CA ALA A 169 6.07 -6.69 14.89
C ALA A 169 6.14 -6.88 16.40
N ASP A 170 7.33 -7.15 16.95
CA ASP A 170 7.53 -7.34 18.38
C ASP A 170 7.21 -6.08 19.20
N GLU A 171 7.65 -4.93 18.72
CA GLU A 171 7.49 -3.67 19.45
C GLU A 171 6.10 -3.09 19.34
N THR A 172 5.44 -3.23 18.19
CA THR A 172 4.10 -2.65 17.96
C THR A 172 2.97 -3.59 18.37
N GLY A 173 3.23 -4.90 18.43
CA GLY A 173 2.21 -5.92 18.65
C GLY A 173 1.33 -6.23 17.43
N PHE A 174 1.66 -5.70 16.27
CA PHE A 174 0.97 -5.96 15.00
C PHE A 174 1.89 -6.74 14.06
N PRO A 175 1.38 -7.72 13.29
CA PRO A 175 2.17 -8.33 12.23
C PRO A 175 2.69 -7.29 11.24
N CYS A 176 3.94 -7.42 10.81
CA CYS A 176 4.57 -6.56 9.81
C CYS A 176 4.50 -7.20 8.42
N VAL A 177 3.99 -6.51 7.43
CA VAL A 177 4.18 -6.88 6.02
C VAL A 177 5.54 -6.37 5.57
N MET A 178 6.42 -7.27 5.15
CA MET A 178 7.71 -6.91 4.55
C MET A 178 7.64 -7.17 3.05
N ASN A 179 7.55 -6.11 2.26
CA ASN A 179 7.34 -6.21 0.82
C ASN A 179 8.64 -6.14 0.02
N ILE A 180 9.00 -7.20 -0.66
CA ILE A 180 10.14 -7.24 -1.57
C ILE A 180 9.68 -6.85 -2.98
N TRP A 181 10.20 -5.73 -3.46
CA TRP A 181 10.11 -5.27 -4.84
C TRP A 181 11.51 -4.91 -5.34
N ILE A 182 11.84 -5.27 -6.57
CA ILE A 182 13.13 -4.93 -7.21
C ILE A 182 12.93 -4.25 -8.56
N PRO A 183 13.78 -3.27 -8.91
CA PRO A 183 13.75 -2.60 -10.19
C PRO A 183 14.46 -3.38 -11.31
N ASP A 184 14.84 -4.63 -11.06
CA ASP A 184 15.68 -5.40 -11.96
C ASP A 184 15.01 -5.73 -13.30
N GLY A 185 15.65 -5.33 -14.38
CA GLY A 185 15.16 -5.57 -15.72
C GLY A 185 16.10 -4.99 -16.79
N MET A 186 15.63 -4.90 -18.03
CA MET A 186 16.43 -4.39 -19.14
C MET A 186 15.58 -3.57 -20.11
N LYS A 187 16.11 -2.45 -20.52
CA LYS A 187 15.55 -1.62 -21.57
C LYS A 187 15.64 -2.31 -22.93
N ASP A 188 16.79 -2.88 -23.23
CA ASP A 188 17.06 -3.58 -24.47
C ASP A 188 16.74 -5.07 -24.36
N ILE A 189 16.57 -5.74 -25.50
CA ILE A 189 16.16 -7.16 -25.56
C ILE A 189 17.28 -8.04 -25.03
N PRO A 190 17.08 -8.79 -23.91
CA PRO A 190 18.09 -9.66 -23.37
C PRO A 190 18.24 -10.95 -24.20
N ALA A 191 19.44 -11.47 -24.28
CA ALA A 191 19.71 -12.79 -24.84
C ALA A 191 19.33 -13.93 -23.87
N ASP A 192 19.41 -13.67 -22.56
CA ASP A 192 19.08 -14.63 -21.49
C ASP A 192 18.09 -14.00 -20.51
N ARG A 193 16.89 -14.55 -20.45
CA ARG A 193 15.86 -14.18 -19.48
C ARG A 193 15.81 -15.11 -18.27
N MET A 194 16.35 -16.32 -18.40
CA MET A 194 16.28 -17.32 -17.33
C MET A 194 17.34 -17.08 -16.27
N GLY A 195 18.57 -16.74 -16.65
CA GLY A 195 19.68 -16.53 -15.72
C GLY A 195 19.41 -15.49 -14.64
N PRO A 196 18.98 -14.24 -14.98
CA PRO A 196 18.62 -13.25 -13.97
C PRO A 196 17.50 -13.73 -13.04
N ARG A 197 16.46 -14.37 -13.55
CA ARG A 197 15.37 -14.93 -12.73
C ARG A 197 15.84 -16.04 -11.79
N ALA A 198 16.73 -16.92 -12.26
CA ALA A 198 17.32 -17.96 -11.41
C ALA A 198 18.16 -17.37 -10.28
N ARG A 199 18.94 -16.31 -10.57
CA ARG A 199 19.71 -15.60 -9.54
C ARG A 199 18.78 -14.88 -8.55
N PHE A 200 17.71 -14.26 -9.02
CA PHE A 200 16.72 -13.63 -8.16
C PHE A 200 16.06 -14.66 -7.22
N ALA A 201 15.60 -15.79 -7.75
CA ALA A 201 15.04 -16.87 -6.92
C ALA A 201 16.03 -17.35 -5.86
N LYS A 202 17.32 -17.55 -6.24
CA LYS A 202 18.37 -17.92 -5.31
C LYS A 202 18.59 -16.86 -4.23
N SER A 203 18.64 -15.58 -4.60
CA SER A 203 18.82 -14.47 -3.65
C SER A 203 17.66 -14.39 -2.67
N LEU A 204 16.42 -14.58 -3.14
CA LEU A 204 15.25 -14.65 -2.27
C LEU A 204 15.32 -15.85 -1.31
N ASP A 205 15.71 -17.02 -1.78
CA ASP A 205 15.93 -18.22 -0.94
C ASP A 205 17.01 -17.96 0.13
N GLU A 206 18.07 -17.23 -0.20
CA GLU A 206 19.13 -16.83 0.75
C GLU A 206 18.63 -15.82 1.79
N ILE A 207 17.78 -14.85 1.40
CA ILE A 207 17.15 -13.90 2.34
C ILE A 207 16.24 -14.67 3.31
N LEU A 208 15.36 -15.51 2.80
CA LEU A 208 14.42 -16.28 3.63
C LEU A 208 15.11 -17.36 4.46
N GLY A 209 16.30 -17.79 4.05
CA GLY A 209 17.07 -18.86 4.67
C GLY A 209 17.59 -18.56 6.08
N ILE A 210 17.62 -17.29 6.51
CA ILE A 210 17.98 -16.96 7.91
C ILE A 210 16.89 -17.37 8.91
N GLY A 211 15.68 -17.68 8.41
CA GLY A 211 14.51 -17.97 9.23
C GLY A 211 13.88 -16.72 9.84
N TYR A 212 12.57 -16.78 10.06
CA TYR A 212 11.80 -15.71 10.70
C TYR A 212 10.46 -16.26 11.20
N ASP A 213 9.82 -15.56 12.12
CA ASP A 213 8.50 -15.92 12.62
C ASP A 213 7.39 -15.49 11.62
N LYS A 214 6.87 -16.47 10.89
CA LYS A 214 5.80 -16.24 9.89
C LYS A 214 4.47 -15.77 10.48
N SER A 215 4.29 -15.85 11.81
CA SER A 215 3.12 -15.27 12.47
C SER A 215 3.27 -13.76 12.71
N LYS A 216 4.50 -13.27 12.75
CA LYS A 216 4.86 -11.87 12.98
C LYS A 216 5.18 -11.11 11.70
N VAL A 217 5.84 -11.75 10.74
CA VAL A 217 6.25 -11.12 9.49
C VAL A 217 5.62 -11.84 8.30
N TYR A 218 4.86 -11.10 7.52
CA TYR A 218 4.33 -11.54 6.25
C TYR A 218 5.26 -11.05 5.14
N VAL A 219 6.23 -11.89 4.78
CA VAL A 219 7.08 -11.57 3.64
C VAL A 219 6.27 -11.67 2.37
N THR A 220 6.26 -10.59 1.59
CA THR A 220 5.57 -10.52 0.31
C THR A 220 6.57 -10.34 -0.82
N LEU A 221 6.15 -10.72 -2.02
CA LEU A 221 6.86 -10.43 -3.26
C LEU A 221 5.92 -9.70 -4.19
N GLU A 222 6.32 -8.50 -4.57
CA GLU A 222 5.60 -7.66 -5.51
C GLU A 222 6.19 -7.79 -6.91
N SER A 223 5.33 -8.01 -7.88
CA SER A 223 5.72 -8.09 -9.28
C SER A 223 5.71 -6.71 -9.94
N LYS A 224 6.38 -6.60 -11.09
CA LYS A 224 6.37 -5.44 -11.98
C LYS A 224 6.06 -5.87 -13.40
N VAL A 225 5.33 -5.06 -14.17
CA VAL A 225 5.04 -5.38 -15.57
C VAL A 225 6.10 -4.80 -16.50
N PHE A 226 6.24 -3.49 -16.50
CA PHE A 226 7.27 -2.73 -17.23
C PHE A 226 7.43 -1.36 -16.58
N GLY A 227 8.45 -0.62 -16.97
CA GLY A 227 8.71 0.72 -16.46
C GLY A 227 9.91 1.34 -17.16
N ILE A 228 10.31 2.52 -16.72
CA ILE A 228 11.52 3.19 -17.22
C ILE A 228 12.74 2.31 -16.93
N GLY A 229 13.48 1.95 -17.98
CA GLY A 229 14.62 1.05 -17.92
C GLY A 229 14.26 -0.45 -17.95
N LEU A 230 12.97 -0.81 -18.00
CA LEU A 230 12.46 -2.19 -18.00
C LEU A 230 11.56 -2.49 -19.22
N GLU A 231 11.72 -1.75 -20.30
CA GLU A 231 10.79 -1.76 -21.43
C GLU A 231 10.72 -3.11 -22.15
N SER A 232 11.84 -3.86 -22.19
CA SER A 232 11.90 -5.16 -22.88
C SER A 232 11.90 -6.38 -21.97
N TYR A 233 12.26 -6.20 -20.71
CA TYR A 233 12.39 -7.32 -19.78
C TYR A 233 12.32 -6.88 -18.31
N THR A 234 11.42 -7.50 -17.58
CA THR A 234 11.31 -7.38 -16.12
C THR A 234 11.66 -8.73 -15.49
N VAL A 235 12.61 -8.74 -14.55
CA VAL A 235 13.02 -9.97 -13.86
C VAL A 235 11.87 -10.47 -12.98
N GLY A 236 11.32 -9.60 -12.12
CA GLY A 236 10.21 -9.88 -11.21
C GLY A 236 8.86 -9.74 -11.89
N SER A 237 8.58 -10.47 -12.99
CA SER A 237 7.26 -10.43 -13.62
C SER A 237 6.18 -11.11 -12.76
N ALA A 238 4.89 -10.86 -13.08
CA ALA A 238 3.76 -11.45 -12.36
C ALA A 238 3.84 -12.99 -12.31
N GLU A 239 4.22 -13.65 -13.42
CA GLU A 239 4.35 -15.11 -13.50
C GLU A 239 5.47 -15.62 -12.60
N PHE A 240 6.62 -14.91 -12.56
CA PHE A 240 7.71 -15.22 -11.65
C PHE A 240 7.26 -15.07 -10.20
N GLY A 241 6.66 -13.93 -9.86
CA GLY A 241 6.18 -13.62 -8.52
C GLY A 241 5.19 -14.68 -8.02
N MET A 242 4.12 -14.95 -8.77
CA MET A 242 3.12 -15.95 -8.38
C MET A 242 3.73 -17.36 -8.24
N GLY A 243 4.56 -17.77 -9.19
CA GLY A 243 5.24 -19.08 -9.13
C GLY A 243 6.12 -19.20 -7.89
N TYR A 244 6.90 -18.17 -7.59
CA TYR A 244 7.81 -18.15 -6.45
C TYR A 244 7.05 -18.16 -5.12
N VAL A 245 6.10 -17.23 -4.92
CA VAL A 245 5.38 -17.10 -3.63
C VAL A 245 4.59 -18.36 -3.28
N LEU A 246 3.90 -18.96 -4.24
CA LEU A 246 3.15 -20.20 -4.03
C LEU A 246 4.07 -21.39 -3.74
N SER A 247 5.24 -21.46 -4.40
CA SER A 247 6.21 -22.55 -4.18
C SER A 247 6.97 -22.44 -2.85
N ARG A 248 7.03 -21.25 -2.23
CA ARG A 248 7.75 -21.00 -0.98
C ARG A 248 6.81 -20.73 0.21
N GLY A 249 5.51 -20.61 -0.02
CA GLY A 249 4.52 -20.33 1.03
C GLY A 249 4.74 -18.97 1.69
N ILE A 250 5.09 -17.96 0.89
CA ILE A 250 5.07 -16.55 1.28
C ILE A 250 3.87 -15.86 0.67
N VAL A 251 3.64 -14.59 0.99
CA VAL A 251 2.39 -13.88 0.66
C VAL A 251 2.53 -13.18 -0.70
N PRO A 252 1.62 -13.42 -1.67
CA PRO A 252 1.59 -12.64 -2.90
C PRO A 252 1.15 -11.21 -2.61
N LEU A 253 1.86 -10.23 -3.15
CA LEU A 253 1.43 -8.84 -3.16
C LEU A 253 1.07 -8.43 -4.59
N MET A 254 -0.11 -7.86 -4.73
CA MET A 254 -0.62 -7.35 -6.00
C MET A 254 -0.78 -5.83 -5.92
N ASP A 255 0.04 -5.12 -6.67
CA ASP A 255 -0.13 -3.70 -6.94
C ASP A 255 -0.96 -3.53 -8.21
N ASN A 256 -2.02 -2.73 -8.16
CA ASN A 256 -2.90 -2.54 -9.31
C ASN A 256 -2.30 -1.68 -10.43
N GLY A 257 -1.14 -1.05 -10.19
CA GLY A 257 -0.32 -0.40 -11.21
C GLY A 257 0.67 -1.34 -11.91
N HIS A 258 0.93 -2.53 -11.36
CA HIS A 258 1.97 -3.44 -11.82
C HIS A 258 1.48 -4.56 -12.75
N TYR A 259 0.32 -4.36 -13.37
CA TYR A 259 -0.23 -5.27 -14.38
C TYR A 259 -0.45 -4.54 -15.71
N HIS A 260 -0.65 -5.31 -16.78
CA HIS A 260 -1.01 -4.71 -18.07
C HIS A 260 -2.30 -3.88 -17.92
N PRO A 261 -2.44 -2.71 -18.59
CA PRO A 261 -3.60 -1.83 -18.41
C PRO A 261 -4.98 -2.45 -18.71
N THR A 262 -5.01 -3.62 -19.36
CA THR A 262 -6.23 -4.38 -19.61
C THR A 262 -6.53 -5.44 -18.54
N GLU A 263 -5.62 -5.62 -17.57
CA GLU A 263 -5.80 -6.55 -16.46
C GLU A 263 -6.28 -5.79 -15.22
N MET A 264 -7.24 -6.39 -14.50
CA MET A 264 -7.80 -5.82 -13.29
C MET A 264 -7.35 -6.63 -12.09
N VAL A 265 -6.81 -5.95 -11.07
CA VAL A 265 -6.39 -6.62 -9.82
C VAL A 265 -7.60 -7.14 -9.04
N SER A 266 -8.73 -6.45 -9.13
CA SER A 266 -9.99 -6.91 -8.54
C SER A 266 -10.33 -8.35 -8.94
N ASP A 267 -10.12 -8.73 -10.20
CA ASP A 267 -10.37 -10.10 -10.70
C ASP A 267 -9.37 -11.15 -10.14
N LYS A 268 -8.19 -10.70 -9.70
CA LYS A 268 -7.12 -11.59 -9.20
C LYS A 268 -7.28 -11.95 -7.72
N ILE A 269 -7.97 -11.13 -6.93
CA ILE A 269 -8.12 -11.27 -5.47
C ILE A 269 -8.70 -12.63 -5.11
N SER A 270 -9.86 -12.96 -5.64
CA SER A 270 -10.55 -14.22 -5.35
C SER A 270 -9.74 -15.44 -5.80
N SER A 271 -9.07 -15.33 -6.96
CA SER A 271 -8.21 -16.38 -7.50
C SER A 271 -7.04 -16.67 -6.58
N MET A 272 -6.32 -15.64 -6.13
CA MET A 272 -5.16 -15.80 -5.25
C MET A 272 -5.53 -16.31 -3.85
N LEU A 273 -6.67 -15.89 -3.31
CA LEU A 273 -7.16 -16.38 -2.02
C LEU A 273 -7.51 -17.88 -1.99
N LEU A 274 -7.67 -18.53 -3.15
CA LEU A 274 -7.86 -19.98 -3.22
C LEU A 274 -6.55 -20.75 -2.98
N PHE A 275 -5.41 -20.16 -3.31
CA PHE A 275 -4.10 -20.82 -3.26
C PHE A 275 -3.17 -20.29 -2.18
N ALA A 276 -3.38 -19.07 -1.72
CA ALA A 276 -2.62 -18.44 -0.66
C ALA A 276 -3.49 -18.23 0.59
N PRO A 277 -2.97 -18.52 1.80
CA PRO A 277 -3.70 -18.29 3.05
C PRO A 277 -3.95 -16.80 3.30
N LYS A 278 -3.06 -15.94 2.81
CA LYS A 278 -3.13 -14.48 2.88
C LYS A 278 -2.64 -13.87 1.57
N ILE A 279 -3.14 -12.67 1.28
CA ILE A 279 -2.67 -11.82 0.18
C ILE A 279 -2.38 -10.41 0.69
N ALA A 280 -1.61 -9.65 -0.06
CA ALA A 280 -1.39 -8.23 0.19
C ALA A 280 -1.72 -7.43 -1.07
N LEU A 281 -2.15 -6.20 -0.86
CA LEU A 281 -2.51 -5.27 -1.93
C LEU A 281 -1.76 -3.95 -1.73
N HIS A 282 -1.17 -3.45 -2.79
CA HIS A 282 -0.81 -2.06 -2.96
C HIS A 282 -1.83 -1.40 -3.87
N VAL A 283 -2.55 -0.42 -3.35
CA VAL A 283 -3.60 0.28 -4.10
C VAL A 283 -3.08 1.65 -4.51
N THR A 284 -3.01 1.82 -5.81
CA THR A 284 -2.64 3.07 -6.48
C THR A 284 -3.68 3.39 -7.56
N ARG A 285 -3.48 4.45 -8.31
CA ARG A 285 -4.24 4.75 -9.52
C ARG A 285 -3.30 4.77 -10.72
N PRO A 286 -3.16 3.68 -11.46
CA PRO A 286 -2.42 3.68 -12.71
C PRO A 286 -3.16 4.49 -13.77
N VAL A 287 -2.42 5.32 -14.52
CA VAL A 287 -2.95 6.05 -15.67
C VAL A 287 -2.27 5.51 -16.91
N ARG A 288 -2.82 4.43 -17.49
CA ARG A 288 -2.33 3.70 -18.67
C ARG A 288 -1.04 2.90 -18.43
N TRP A 289 -0.30 3.16 -17.38
CA TRP A 289 0.91 2.45 -16.97
C TRP A 289 1.12 2.70 -15.47
N ASP A 290 2.09 2.07 -14.88
CA ASP A 290 2.47 2.29 -13.49
C ASP A 290 2.95 3.72 -13.26
N SER A 291 2.07 4.57 -12.80
CA SER A 291 2.28 6.01 -12.66
C SER A 291 1.94 6.56 -11.28
N ASP A 292 1.64 5.67 -10.34
CA ASP A 292 1.49 5.91 -8.90
C ASP A 292 0.69 7.17 -8.52
N HIS A 293 -0.42 7.42 -9.24
CA HIS A 293 -1.28 8.57 -8.96
C HIS A 293 -2.14 8.32 -7.72
N VAL A 294 -2.58 9.44 -7.12
CA VAL A 294 -3.49 9.46 -5.98
C VAL A 294 -4.74 8.64 -6.25
N VAL A 295 -5.06 7.73 -5.35
CA VAL A 295 -6.24 6.86 -5.42
C VAL A 295 -7.52 7.70 -5.54
N ARG A 296 -8.33 7.39 -6.54
CA ARG A 296 -9.64 7.98 -6.76
C ARG A 296 -10.73 6.99 -6.43
N LEU A 297 -11.94 7.49 -6.20
CA LEU A 297 -13.14 6.67 -6.07
C LEU A 297 -13.65 6.29 -7.47
N ASP A 298 -12.79 5.64 -8.27
CA ASP A 298 -13.09 5.15 -9.60
C ASP A 298 -13.57 3.69 -9.59
N ASP A 299 -13.78 3.13 -10.78
CA ASP A 299 -14.41 1.81 -10.87
C ASP A 299 -13.50 0.70 -10.37
N GLU A 300 -12.18 0.74 -10.68
CA GLU A 300 -11.26 -0.30 -10.20
C GLU A 300 -11.10 -0.26 -8.67
N THR A 301 -10.96 0.92 -8.07
CA THR A 301 -10.88 1.06 -6.62
C THR A 301 -12.14 0.50 -5.92
N LYS A 302 -13.32 0.73 -6.51
CA LYS A 302 -14.59 0.18 -5.99
C LYS A 302 -14.67 -1.34 -6.18
N GLU A 303 -14.23 -1.88 -7.31
CA GLU A 303 -14.22 -3.33 -7.55
C GLU A 303 -13.19 -4.05 -6.67
N ILE A 304 -11.99 -3.49 -6.43
CA ILE A 304 -11.04 -4.02 -5.45
C ILE A 304 -11.69 -4.12 -4.07
N ALA A 305 -12.29 -3.03 -3.60
CA ALA A 305 -12.96 -3.01 -2.30
C ALA A 305 -14.13 -4.01 -2.24
N LYS A 306 -14.91 -4.14 -3.32
CA LYS A 306 -16.00 -5.11 -3.44
C LYS A 306 -15.48 -6.55 -3.35
N GLU A 307 -14.41 -6.90 -4.06
CA GLU A 307 -13.84 -8.25 -4.00
C GLU A 307 -13.26 -8.58 -2.62
N ILE A 308 -12.63 -7.59 -1.94
CA ILE A 308 -12.18 -7.75 -0.55
C ILE A 308 -13.35 -8.14 0.35
N VAL A 309 -14.46 -7.40 0.29
CA VAL A 309 -15.63 -7.64 1.15
C VAL A 309 -16.37 -8.90 0.74
N ALA A 310 -16.60 -9.12 -0.57
CA ALA A 310 -17.32 -10.27 -1.09
C ALA A 310 -16.61 -11.62 -0.81
N SER A 311 -15.27 -11.59 -0.69
CA SER A 311 -14.49 -12.79 -0.34
C SER A 311 -14.85 -13.35 1.04
N GLY A 312 -15.35 -12.51 1.95
CA GLY A 312 -15.55 -12.86 3.36
C GLY A 312 -14.25 -13.11 4.13
N ARG A 313 -13.10 -12.74 3.55
CA ARG A 313 -11.75 -13.01 4.07
C ARG A 313 -10.92 -11.72 4.29
N ILE A 314 -11.57 -10.64 4.68
CA ILE A 314 -10.93 -9.33 4.87
C ILE A 314 -9.72 -9.39 5.81
N ASP A 315 -9.76 -10.24 6.84
CA ASP A 315 -8.66 -10.42 7.81
C ASP A 315 -7.44 -11.17 7.22
N ASP A 316 -7.60 -11.76 6.05
CA ASP A 316 -6.53 -12.42 5.31
C ASP A 316 -5.93 -11.52 4.21
N ILE A 317 -6.38 -10.29 4.11
CA ILE A 317 -5.95 -9.34 3.09
C ILE A 317 -5.27 -8.15 3.76
N ALA A 318 -3.95 -8.04 3.58
CA ALA A 318 -3.21 -6.86 4.00
C ALA A 318 -3.39 -5.76 2.95
N ILE A 319 -3.92 -4.62 3.37
CA ILE A 319 -4.25 -3.50 2.48
C ILE A 319 -3.27 -2.36 2.73
N ALA A 320 -2.55 -1.94 1.69
CA ALA A 320 -1.72 -0.75 1.71
C ALA A 320 -2.02 0.15 0.51
N LEU A 321 -1.73 1.43 0.66
CA LEU A 321 -1.74 2.40 -0.43
C LEU A 321 -0.31 2.59 -0.93
N ASP A 322 -0.16 2.77 -2.25
CA ASP A 322 1.14 3.00 -2.88
C ASP A 322 1.02 4.03 -3.99
N TYR A 323 1.25 5.29 -3.64
CA TYR A 323 1.28 6.39 -4.60
C TYR A 323 2.12 7.56 -4.07
N PHE A 324 2.55 8.42 -4.98
CA PHE A 324 3.23 9.67 -4.66
C PHE A 324 2.96 10.71 -5.76
N ASP A 325 2.60 11.91 -5.33
CA ASP A 325 2.30 13.01 -6.23
C ASP A 325 2.93 14.29 -5.68
N ALA A 326 3.89 14.83 -6.44
CA ALA A 326 4.59 16.06 -6.11
C ALA A 326 4.04 17.27 -6.89
N SER A 327 2.96 17.14 -7.64
CA SER A 327 2.35 18.20 -8.45
C SER A 327 1.27 18.98 -7.70
N ILE A 328 0.79 18.47 -6.59
CA ILE A 328 -0.23 19.06 -5.73
C ILE A 328 0.20 19.05 -4.25
N ASN A 329 -0.58 19.68 -3.38
CA ASN A 329 -0.33 19.65 -1.94
C ASN A 329 -0.28 18.19 -1.43
N ARG A 330 0.85 17.80 -0.81
CA ARG A 330 1.11 16.42 -0.39
C ARG A 330 0.17 15.92 0.69
N ILE A 331 -0.22 16.79 1.63
CA ILE A 331 -1.17 16.46 2.69
C ILE A 331 -2.55 16.17 2.09
N ALA A 332 -2.99 17.04 1.16
CA ALA A 332 -4.26 16.84 0.45
C ALA A 332 -4.24 15.56 -0.40
N ALA A 333 -3.15 15.31 -1.14
CA ALA A 333 -2.98 14.10 -1.95
C ALA A 333 -3.14 12.84 -1.09
N TRP A 334 -2.44 12.78 0.02
CA TRP A 334 -2.52 11.68 0.99
C TRP A 334 -3.93 11.47 1.53
N ALA A 335 -4.54 12.55 2.06
CA ALA A 335 -5.88 12.50 2.64
C ALA A 335 -6.95 12.10 1.60
N ILE A 336 -6.85 12.60 0.36
CA ILE A 336 -7.78 12.26 -0.72
C ILE A 336 -7.74 10.76 -1.01
N GLY A 337 -6.54 10.21 -1.24
CA GLY A 337 -6.40 8.79 -1.59
C GLY A 337 -6.86 7.87 -0.47
N LEU A 338 -6.44 8.14 0.77
CA LEU A 338 -6.84 7.37 1.95
C LEU A 338 -8.36 7.36 2.13
N ARG A 339 -8.99 8.54 2.11
CA ARG A 339 -10.44 8.69 2.24
C ARG A 339 -11.21 8.05 1.07
N ASN A 340 -10.68 8.11 -0.14
CA ASN A 340 -11.34 7.49 -1.28
C ASN A 340 -11.32 5.96 -1.19
N PHE A 341 -10.22 5.37 -0.75
CA PHE A 341 -10.19 3.93 -0.51
C PHE A 341 -11.16 3.53 0.62
N ARG A 342 -11.19 4.31 1.71
CA ARG A 342 -12.14 4.08 2.82
C ARG A 342 -13.60 4.18 2.37
N LYS A 343 -13.93 5.14 1.49
CA LYS A 343 -15.26 5.24 0.86
C LYS A 343 -15.59 4.04 -0.02
N ALA A 344 -14.61 3.54 -0.79
CA ALA A 344 -14.80 2.34 -1.60
C ALA A 344 -15.12 1.13 -0.72
N MET A 345 -14.41 0.96 0.40
CA MET A 345 -14.71 -0.07 1.39
C MET A 345 -16.13 0.08 1.99
N LEU A 346 -16.53 1.32 2.33
CA LEU A 346 -17.89 1.59 2.80
C LEU A 346 -18.94 1.14 1.78
N ILE A 347 -18.79 1.55 0.53
CA ILE A 347 -19.71 1.18 -0.56
C ILE A 347 -19.79 -0.34 -0.71
N ALA A 348 -18.65 -1.01 -0.65
CA ALA A 348 -18.58 -2.47 -0.70
C ALA A 348 -19.31 -3.13 0.48
N MET A 349 -19.11 -2.64 1.70
CA MET A 349 -19.79 -3.16 2.90
C MET A 349 -21.30 -2.86 2.92
N LEU A 350 -21.74 -1.82 2.22
CA LEU A 350 -23.15 -1.47 2.03
C LEU A 350 -23.80 -2.23 0.86
N THR A 351 -23.13 -3.21 0.27
CA THR A 351 -23.66 -4.05 -0.81
C THR A 351 -24.21 -5.36 -0.25
N PRO A 352 -25.41 -5.79 -0.64
CA PRO A 352 -26.03 -7.03 -0.13
C PRO A 352 -25.46 -8.29 -0.81
N HIS A 353 -24.17 -8.59 -0.57
CA HIS A 353 -23.42 -9.67 -1.24
C HIS A 353 -24.10 -11.02 -1.14
N THR A 354 -24.67 -11.39 0.00
CA THR A 354 -25.36 -12.66 0.19
C THR A 354 -26.57 -12.79 -0.74
N SER A 355 -27.36 -11.71 -0.88
CA SER A 355 -28.51 -11.70 -1.78
C SER A 355 -28.08 -11.76 -3.25
N PHE A 356 -27.01 -11.02 -3.60
CA PHE A 356 -26.47 -11.02 -4.96
C PHE A 356 -25.90 -12.38 -5.34
N LYS A 357 -25.20 -13.04 -4.41
CA LYS A 357 -24.72 -14.42 -4.60
C LYS A 357 -25.88 -15.38 -4.84
N ALA A 358 -26.97 -15.31 -4.07
CA ALA A 358 -28.12 -16.16 -4.27
C ALA A 358 -28.76 -15.97 -5.66
N MET A 359 -28.87 -14.74 -6.15
CA MET A 359 -29.36 -14.46 -7.51
C MET A 359 -28.44 -15.08 -8.58
N GLN A 360 -27.12 -15.02 -8.39
CA GLN A 360 -26.15 -15.67 -9.28
C GLN A 360 -26.34 -17.21 -9.28
N ASP A 361 -26.40 -17.81 -8.10
CA ASP A 361 -26.55 -19.27 -7.94
C ASP A 361 -27.85 -19.77 -8.54
N GLU A 362 -28.90 -18.94 -8.54
CA GLU A 362 -30.19 -19.20 -9.18
C GLU A 362 -30.26 -18.79 -10.66
N CYS A 363 -29.15 -18.36 -11.26
CA CYS A 363 -29.08 -17.89 -12.65
C CYS A 363 -30.00 -16.70 -12.98
N ARG A 364 -30.37 -15.88 -11.99
CA ARG A 364 -31.20 -14.67 -12.16
C ARG A 364 -30.34 -13.46 -12.59
N MET A 365 -29.56 -13.61 -13.64
CA MET A 365 -28.51 -12.65 -14.02
C MET A 365 -29.07 -11.29 -14.43
N THR A 366 -30.25 -11.22 -15.06
CA THR A 366 -30.89 -9.93 -15.41
C THR A 366 -31.30 -9.15 -14.17
N GLU A 367 -31.86 -9.83 -13.16
CA GLU A 367 -32.23 -9.22 -11.90
C GLU A 367 -30.99 -8.80 -11.10
N LEU A 368 -29.95 -9.64 -11.08
CA LEU A 368 -28.68 -9.32 -10.44
C LEU A 368 -28.08 -8.04 -11.03
N LEU A 369 -27.98 -7.93 -12.36
CA LEU A 369 -27.46 -6.72 -13.01
C LEU A 369 -28.29 -5.49 -12.65
N LEU A 370 -29.63 -5.58 -12.72
CA LEU A 370 -30.51 -4.48 -12.31
C LEU A 370 -30.23 -4.02 -10.88
N LYS A 371 -30.13 -4.98 -9.93
CA LYS A 371 -29.91 -4.66 -8.52
C LYS A 371 -28.51 -4.08 -8.26
N GLN A 372 -27.50 -4.55 -8.97
CA GLN A 372 -26.15 -3.99 -8.92
C GLN A 372 -26.09 -2.53 -9.42
N GLU A 373 -26.87 -2.20 -10.43
CA GLU A 373 -26.94 -0.81 -10.92
C GLU A 373 -27.77 0.08 -9.98
N GLU A 374 -28.93 -0.40 -9.49
CA GLU A 374 -29.79 0.39 -8.61
C GLU A 374 -29.11 0.73 -7.27
N ILE A 375 -28.30 -0.17 -6.70
CA ILE A 375 -27.61 0.10 -5.42
C ILE A 375 -26.59 1.25 -5.52
N LYS A 376 -26.06 1.54 -6.70
CA LYS A 376 -25.12 2.66 -6.91
C LYS A 376 -25.76 4.02 -6.58
N SER A 377 -27.10 4.12 -6.65
CA SER A 377 -27.87 5.32 -6.32
C SER A 377 -28.32 5.39 -4.86
N TYR A 378 -27.96 4.41 -4.03
CA TYR A 378 -28.30 4.42 -2.61
C TYR A 378 -27.47 5.46 -1.83
N PRO A 379 -28.01 5.96 -0.71
CA PRO A 379 -27.42 7.10 0.01
C PRO A 379 -26.21 6.71 0.87
N TRP A 380 -25.18 6.15 0.27
CA TRP A 380 -23.92 5.82 0.96
C TRP A 380 -23.20 7.07 1.47
N GLY A 381 -23.40 8.23 0.82
CA GLY A 381 -22.84 9.50 1.25
C GLY A 381 -23.31 9.90 2.66
N GLU A 382 -24.58 9.67 2.98
CA GLU A 382 -25.13 9.94 4.32
C GLU A 382 -24.54 9.02 5.39
N VAL A 383 -24.23 7.77 5.01
CA VAL A 383 -23.54 6.83 5.91
C VAL A 383 -22.07 7.25 6.08
N TRP A 384 -21.43 7.76 5.03
CA TRP A 384 -20.07 8.32 5.09
C TRP A 384 -20.00 9.54 6.03
N GLU A 385 -20.95 10.44 5.94
CA GLU A 385 -21.01 11.60 6.84
C GLU A 385 -21.19 11.18 8.30
N GLU A 386 -22.03 10.19 8.55
CA GLU A 386 -22.22 9.64 9.90
C GLU A 386 -20.96 8.92 10.39
N TYR A 387 -20.25 8.17 9.52
CA TYR A 387 -18.93 7.60 9.83
C TYR A 387 -17.96 8.71 10.26
N CYS A 388 -17.82 9.75 9.46
CA CYS A 388 -16.93 10.88 9.79
C CYS A 388 -17.30 11.50 11.15
N ARG A 389 -18.58 11.71 11.39
CA ARG A 389 -19.07 12.26 12.66
C ARG A 389 -18.71 11.37 13.87
N ARG A 390 -18.88 10.05 13.75
CA ARG A 390 -18.55 9.08 14.82
C ARG A 390 -17.05 9.01 15.06
N MET A 391 -16.27 9.11 14.02
CA MET A 391 -14.81 9.09 14.10
C MET A 391 -14.22 10.47 14.53
N GLY A 392 -15.03 11.50 14.65
CA GLY A 392 -14.56 12.84 15.03
C GLY A 392 -13.77 13.55 13.93
N VAL A 393 -13.92 13.15 12.66
CA VAL A 393 -13.25 13.77 11.51
C VAL A 393 -14.23 14.59 10.67
N LYS A 394 -13.73 15.64 10.00
CA LYS A 394 -14.54 16.49 9.13
C LYS A 394 -15.03 15.72 7.90
N SER A 395 -16.31 15.86 7.54
CA SER A 395 -16.90 15.34 6.31
C SER A 395 -16.81 16.34 5.15
N GLY A 396 -17.21 15.89 3.95
CA GLY A 396 -17.21 16.72 2.75
C GLY A 396 -15.81 17.25 2.43
N ASP A 397 -15.73 18.54 2.11
CA ASP A 397 -14.50 19.29 1.83
C ASP A 397 -14.05 20.21 2.99
N ALA A 398 -14.75 20.20 4.10
CA ALA A 398 -14.49 21.07 5.26
C ALA A 398 -13.08 20.88 5.88
N TRP A 399 -12.44 19.75 5.63
CA TRP A 399 -11.06 19.49 6.06
C TRP A 399 -10.01 20.23 5.22
N PHE A 400 -10.36 20.68 4.00
CA PHE A 400 -9.41 21.32 3.09
C PHE A 400 -8.94 22.70 3.60
N GLU A 401 -9.78 23.40 4.32
CA GLU A 401 -9.37 24.66 4.98
C GLU A 401 -8.20 24.43 5.95
N ASP A 402 -8.23 23.30 6.70
CA ASP A 402 -7.14 22.94 7.62
C ASP A 402 -5.84 22.61 6.87
N VAL A 403 -5.95 22.04 5.67
CA VAL A 403 -4.79 21.80 4.79
C VAL A 403 -4.19 23.12 4.31
N CYS A 404 -5.03 24.07 3.89
CA CYS A 404 -4.58 25.40 3.47
C CYS A 404 -3.90 26.15 4.62
N GLU A 405 -4.44 26.05 5.82
CA GLU A 405 -3.83 26.64 7.01
C GLU A 405 -2.48 25.99 7.35
N TYR A 406 -2.41 24.66 7.29
CA TYR A 406 -1.16 23.91 7.51
C TYR A 406 -0.10 24.27 6.44
N GLU A 407 -0.51 24.36 5.18
CA GLU A 407 0.36 24.83 4.11
C GLU A 407 0.95 26.20 4.40
N LYS A 408 0.10 27.17 4.74
CA LYS A 408 0.53 28.53 5.06
C LYS A 408 1.46 28.60 6.28
N ASN A 409 1.16 27.84 7.32
CA ASN A 409 1.83 27.97 8.61
C ASN A 409 3.06 27.07 8.76
N VAL A 410 3.12 25.96 8.01
CA VAL A 410 4.17 24.93 8.12
C VAL A 410 4.88 24.70 6.79
N LEU A 411 4.16 24.20 5.77
CA LEU A 411 4.80 23.73 4.53
C LEU A 411 5.51 24.87 3.77
N SER A 412 4.91 26.07 3.72
CA SER A 412 5.50 27.23 3.02
C SER A 412 6.79 27.74 3.65
N LYS A 413 7.13 27.30 4.87
CA LYS A 413 8.37 27.66 5.56
C LYS A 413 9.52 26.67 5.30
N ARG A 414 9.24 25.60 4.60
CA ARG A 414 10.23 24.62 4.17
C ARG A 414 10.85 25.08 2.84
N VAL A 415 11.91 25.86 2.93
CA VAL A 415 12.64 26.41 1.79
C VAL A 415 13.88 25.56 1.51
#